data_aa3a08a8ef353646c243daeca3137057
#
_entry.id   aa3a08a8ef353646c243daeca3137057
#
_cell.length_a   1.000
_cell.length_b   1.000
_cell.length_c   1.000
_cell.angle_alpha   90.00
_cell.angle_beta   90.00
_cell.angle_gamma   90.00
#
_symmetry.space_group_name_H-M   'P 1'
#
loop_
_entity.id
_entity.type
_entity.pdbx_description
1 polymer ?
#
loop_
_entity_poly.entity_id
_entity_poly.type
_entity_poly.pdbx_seq_one_letter_code
_entity_poly.pdbx_strand_id
1 'polypeptide(L)'
;MKKLIAVLILFSIIFSGTEVFAISKTEALETDLTTPCGYSAAELSKGLSGELSFFAREFFAAEEKYGVNALFLCAVAALESGWGRYCFRPNNIFGWSGKDFENKAECIDFVSSKIAEHYLSDEGKYHNGKNLSGVNICYNGNVFWETKVAEIMAMISARIEKSENG
;
A
#
# COMPACT_ATOMS: atom_id res chain seq x y z
N MET A 1 15.85 -31.71 -56.21
CA MET A 1 14.64 -31.18 -55.51
C MET A 1 14.91 -31.26 -54.01
N LYS A 2 15.28 -30.12 -53.38
CA LYS A 2 15.56 -30.05 -51.95
C LYS A 2 14.26 -29.65 -51.22
N LYS A 3 13.74 -30.53 -50.36
CA LYS A 3 12.55 -30.25 -49.53
C LYS A 3 12.98 -29.38 -48.37
N LEU A 4 12.45 -28.16 -48.34
CA LEU A 4 12.58 -27.23 -47.20
C LEU A 4 11.58 -27.66 -46.10
N ILE A 5 12.08 -28.14 -44.96
CA ILE A 5 11.26 -28.42 -43.79
C ILE A 5 11.21 -27.14 -42.99
N ALA A 6 10.07 -26.46 -42.96
CA ALA A 6 9.80 -25.33 -42.09
C ALA A 6 9.48 -25.87 -40.69
N VAL A 7 10.41 -25.63 -39.75
CA VAL A 7 10.15 -25.90 -38.34
C VAL A 7 9.38 -24.71 -37.76
N LEU A 8 8.10 -24.93 -37.51
CA LEU A 8 7.27 -23.97 -36.78
C LEU A 8 7.61 -24.10 -35.28
N ILE A 9 8.39 -23.17 -34.75
CA ILE A 9 8.58 -23.06 -33.29
C ILE A 9 7.39 -22.33 -32.74
N LEU A 10 6.45 -23.09 -32.12
CA LEU A 10 5.37 -22.54 -31.28
C LEU A 10 6.04 -21.96 -30.03
N PHE A 11 6.14 -20.65 -29.94
CA PHE A 11 6.48 -19.95 -28.70
C PHE A 11 5.22 -19.97 -27.80
N SER A 12 5.09 -20.98 -26.94
CA SER A 12 4.10 -20.97 -25.85
C SER A 12 4.59 -19.94 -24.83
N ILE A 13 3.99 -18.74 -24.83
CA ILE A 13 4.12 -17.79 -23.75
C ILE A 13 3.36 -18.40 -22.58
N ILE A 14 4.08 -19.04 -21.67
CA ILE A 14 3.52 -19.41 -20.35
C ILE A 14 3.37 -18.11 -19.58
N PHE A 15 2.17 -17.58 -19.59
CA PHE A 15 1.77 -16.51 -18.67
C PHE A 15 1.64 -17.19 -17.28
N SER A 16 2.75 -17.28 -16.56
CA SER A 16 2.69 -17.64 -15.15
C SER A 16 2.12 -16.44 -14.40
N GLY A 17 0.81 -16.40 -14.29
CA GLY A 17 0.16 -15.53 -13.34
C GLY A 17 0.74 -15.86 -11.96
N THR A 18 1.46 -14.95 -11.36
CA THR A 18 1.82 -15.04 -9.95
C THR A 18 0.51 -14.92 -9.19
N GLU A 19 0.03 -16.03 -8.63
CA GLU A 19 -1.08 -15.98 -7.69
C GLU A 19 -0.59 -15.13 -6.50
N VAL A 20 -1.17 -13.97 -6.32
CA VAL A 20 -0.90 -13.10 -5.18
C VAL A 20 -1.75 -13.62 -4.03
N PHE A 21 -1.13 -14.23 -3.05
CA PHE A 21 -1.81 -14.69 -1.84
C PHE A 21 -1.97 -13.54 -0.83
N ALA A 22 -3.06 -13.56 -0.05
CA ALA A 22 -3.23 -12.59 1.03
C ALA A 22 -2.07 -12.66 2.02
N ILE A 23 -1.49 -11.52 2.34
CA ILE A 23 -0.43 -11.45 3.34
C ILE A 23 -1.01 -11.70 4.74
N SER A 24 -0.30 -12.44 5.57
CA SER A 24 -0.60 -12.59 6.99
C SER A 24 -0.18 -11.34 7.77
N LYS A 25 -0.68 -11.19 9.00
CA LYS A 25 -0.23 -10.14 9.92
C LYS A 25 1.30 -10.20 10.18
N THR A 26 1.87 -11.38 10.29
CA THR A 26 3.31 -11.54 10.52
C THR A 26 4.12 -11.05 9.33
N GLU A 27 3.72 -11.42 8.12
CA GLU A 27 4.34 -10.91 6.90
C GLU A 27 4.22 -9.40 6.78
N ALA A 28 3.06 -8.84 7.13
CA ALA A 28 2.86 -7.39 7.12
C ALA A 28 3.82 -6.65 8.07
N LEU A 29 4.12 -7.21 9.26
CA LEU A 29 5.08 -6.63 10.21
C LEU A 29 6.51 -6.59 9.66
N GLU A 30 6.90 -7.61 8.89
CA GLU A 30 8.25 -7.77 8.34
C GLU A 30 8.40 -7.16 6.92
N THR A 31 7.31 -6.69 6.32
CA THR A 31 7.32 -6.11 4.96
C THR A 31 8.27 -4.91 4.88
N ASP A 32 9.17 -4.93 3.89
CA ASP A 32 9.89 -3.73 3.48
C ASP A 32 8.92 -2.77 2.79
N LEU A 33 8.64 -1.66 3.44
CA LEU A 33 7.66 -0.67 3.00
C LEU A 33 8.13 0.16 1.78
N THR A 34 9.34 -0.08 1.29
CA THR A 34 9.83 0.45 0.01
C THR A 34 9.59 -0.51 -1.16
N THR A 35 9.08 -1.71 -0.89
CA THR A 35 8.71 -2.69 -1.92
C THR A 35 7.25 -2.46 -2.33
N PRO A 36 6.94 -2.41 -3.64
CA PRO A 36 5.57 -2.30 -4.12
C PRO A 36 4.65 -3.38 -3.53
N CYS A 37 3.41 -3.04 -3.26
CA CYS A 37 2.45 -3.96 -2.65
C CYS A 37 1.99 -5.09 -3.58
N GLY A 38 2.23 -4.95 -4.88
CA GLY A 38 1.85 -5.93 -5.90
C GLY A 38 0.39 -5.86 -6.35
N TYR A 39 -0.41 -4.95 -5.80
CA TYR A 39 -1.81 -4.75 -6.18
C TYR A 39 -1.98 -3.56 -7.11
N SER A 40 -2.83 -3.71 -8.12
CA SER A 40 -3.30 -2.61 -8.95
C SER A 40 -4.27 -1.70 -8.19
N ALA A 41 -4.53 -0.49 -8.71
CA ALA A 41 -5.54 0.40 -8.16
C ALA A 41 -6.95 -0.22 -8.13
N ALA A 42 -7.28 -1.08 -9.12
CA ALA A 42 -8.56 -1.78 -9.17
C ALA A 42 -8.70 -2.82 -8.04
N GLU A 43 -7.63 -3.56 -7.76
CA GLU A 43 -7.58 -4.53 -6.66
C GLU A 43 -7.63 -3.81 -5.30
N LEU A 44 -6.83 -2.77 -5.10
CA LEU A 44 -6.88 -1.95 -3.88
C LEU A 44 -8.31 -1.43 -3.60
N SER A 45 -9.03 -1.00 -4.64
CA SER A 45 -10.43 -0.55 -4.51
C SER A 45 -11.35 -1.63 -3.95
N LYS A 46 -11.12 -2.91 -4.27
CA LYS A 46 -11.89 -4.04 -3.73
C LYS A 46 -11.59 -4.35 -2.26
N GLY A 47 -10.34 -4.13 -1.84
CA GLY A 47 -9.90 -4.34 -0.44
C GLY A 47 -10.29 -3.21 0.50
N LEU A 48 -10.40 -1.99 -0.02
CA LEU A 48 -10.74 -0.81 0.74
C LEU A 48 -12.24 -0.73 1.06
N SER A 49 -12.59 0.05 2.06
CA SER A 49 -13.98 0.32 2.43
C SER A 49 -14.19 1.79 2.82
N GLY A 50 -15.46 2.18 3.05
CA GLY A 50 -15.80 3.55 3.37
C GLY A 50 -15.38 4.52 2.25
N GLU A 51 -15.01 5.73 2.62
CA GLU A 51 -14.59 6.73 1.65
C GLU A 51 -13.23 6.43 1.00
N LEU A 52 -12.38 5.61 1.67
CA LEU A 52 -11.05 5.31 1.12
C LEU A 52 -11.11 4.47 -0.17
N SER A 53 -12.19 3.72 -0.41
CA SER A 53 -12.36 2.96 -1.66
C SER A 53 -12.37 3.85 -2.92
N PHE A 54 -12.74 5.12 -2.79
CA PHE A 54 -12.73 6.09 -3.89
C PHE A 54 -11.33 6.63 -4.21
N PHE A 55 -10.34 6.39 -3.32
CA PHE A 55 -8.98 6.91 -3.43
C PHE A 55 -7.92 5.83 -3.72
N ALA A 56 -8.34 4.64 -4.16
CA ALA A 56 -7.44 3.54 -4.50
C ALA A 56 -6.41 3.92 -5.58
N ARG A 57 -6.79 4.78 -6.54
CA ARG A 57 -5.90 5.30 -7.58
C ARG A 57 -4.80 6.19 -7.02
N GLU A 58 -5.16 7.03 -6.07
CA GLU A 58 -4.24 7.97 -5.42
C GLU A 58 -3.22 7.23 -4.55
N PHE A 59 -3.63 6.18 -3.84
CA PHE A 59 -2.70 5.32 -3.10
C PHE A 59 -1.74 4.57 -4.03
N PHE A 60 -2.24 4.00 -5.12
CA PHE A 60 -1.43 3.35 -6.13
C PHE A 60 -0.45 4.34 -6.79
N ALA A 61 -0.93 5.52 -7.19
CA ALA A 61 -0.08 6.55 -7.78
C ALA A 61 1.00 7.06 -6.79
N ALA A 62 0.71 7.10 -5.49
CA ALA A 62 1.68 7.46 -4.47
C ALA A 62 2.78 6.39 -4.33
N GLU A 63 2.45 5.10 -4.44
CA GLU A 63 3.44 4.02 -4.48
C GLU A 63 4.36 4.18 -5.70
N GLU A 64 3.79 4.35 -6.89
CA GLU A 64 4.54 4.55 -8.13
C GLU A 64 5.47 5.78 -8.06
N LYS A 65 4.99 6.86 -7.45
CA LYS A 65 5.70 8.14 -7.41
C LYS A 65 6.79 8.21 -6.35
N TYR A 66 6.53 7.64 -5.18
CA TYR A 66 7.36 7.83 -4.00
C TYR A 66 8.04 6.54 -3.51
N GLY A 67 7.69 5.39 -4.07
CA GLY A 67 8.21 4.09 -3.64
C GLY A 67 7.78 3.72 -2.22
N VAL A 68 6.58 4.12 -1.80
CA VAL A 68 6.00 3.75 -0.51
C VAL A 68 4.88 2.74 -0.73
N ASN A 69 4.97 1.58 -0.12
CA ASN A 69 4.01 0.49 -0.25
C ASN A 69 2.54 0.98 -0.09
N ALA A 70 1.72 0.83 -1.14
CA ALA A 70 0.35 1.34 -1.14
C ALA A 70 -0.55 0.66 -0.12
N LEU A 71 -0.35 -0.64 0.15
CA LEU A 71 -1.12 -1.36 1.15
C LEU A 71 -0.87 -0.81 2.56
N PHE A 72 0.39 -0.45 2.86
CA PHE A 72 0.74 0.25 4.09
C PHE A 72 0.07 1.63 4.18
N LEU A 73 0.14 2.45 3.13
CA LEU A 73 -0.52 3.76 3.09
C LEU A 73 -2.02 3.65 3.33
N CYS A 74 -2.67 2.68 2.66
CA CYS A 74 -4.10 2.38 2.85
C CYS A 74 -4.41 2.00 4.31
N ALA A 75 -3.57 1.15 4.92
CA ALA A 75 -3.78 0.68 6.29
C ALA A 75 -3.62 1.81 7.32
N VAL A 76 -2.61 2.66 7.17
CA VAL A 76 -2.45 3.85 8.04
C VAL A 76 -3.63 4.80 7.90
N ALA A 77 -4.02 5.15 6.67
CA ALA A 77 -5.17 6.02 6.44
C ALA A 77 -6.47 5.42 7.02
N ALA A 78 -6.68 4.10 6.89
CA ALA A 78 -7.84 3.42 7.45
C ALA A 78 -7.86 3.47 8.98
N LEU A 79 -6.70 3.27 9.62
CA LEU A 79 -6.57 3.33 11.08
C LEU A 79 -6.85 4.75 11.61
N GLU A 80 -6.18 5.75 11.02
CA GLU A 80 -6.20 7.14 11.52
C GLU A 80 -7.54 7.85 11.26
N SER A 81 -8.28 7.45 10.22
CA SER A 81 -9.52 8.13 9.83
C SER A 81 -10.79 7.27 9.94
N GLY A 82 -10.68 6.05 10.49
CA GLY A 82 -11.83 5.13 10.48
C GLY A 82 -12.37 4.90 9.06
N TRP A 83 -11.49 4.56 8.13
CA TRP A 83 -11.81 4.35 6.71
C TRP A 83 -12.28 5.62 5.99
N GLY A 84 -11.75 6.78 6.36
CA GLY A 84 -12.06 8.08 5.76
C GLY A 84 -13.25 8.80 6.37
N ARG A 85 -13.91 8.22 7.39
CA ARG A 85 -15.16 8.75 7.97
C ARG A 85 -14.94 9.77 9.09
N TYR A 86 -13.86 9.63 9.86
CA TYR A 86 -13.58 10.39 11.08
C TYR A 86 -12.22 11.07 10.98
N CYS A 87 -12.19 12.28 10.43
CA CYS A 87 -10.98 13.07 10.34
C CYS A 87 -11.09 14.29 11.26
N PHE A 88 -10.06 14.56 12.06
CA PHE A 88 -10.00 15.78 12.87
C PHE A 88 -10.04 17.04 12.00
N ARG A 89 -9.42 16.99 10.82
CA ARG A 89 -9.58 17.94 9.71
C ARG A 89 -10.21 17.21 8.54
N PRO A 90 -11.17 17.78 7.82
CA PRO A 90 -12.02 17.06 6.85
C PRO A 90 -11.29 16.22 5.81
N ASN A 91 -10.11 16.65 5.38
CA ASN A 91 -9.32 16.00 4.34
C ASN A 91 -8.04 15.33 4.86
N ASN A 92 -7.77 15.39 6.17
CA ASN A 92 -6.56 14.83 6.78
C ASN A 92 -6.81 13.39 7.24
N ILE A 93 -6.74 12.44 6.32
CA ILE A 93 -6.98 11.01 6.58
C ILE A 93 -5.82 10.30 7.28
N PHE A 94 -4.67 10.96 7.45
CA PHE A 94 -3.51 10.42 8.15
C PHE A 94 -3.29 11.05 9.55
N GLY A 95 -4.12 12.00 9.96
CA GLY A 95 -3.91 12.73 11.21
C GLY A 95 -2.63 13.58 11.22
N TRP A 96 -2.07 13.92 10.05
CA TRP A 96 -0.75 14.52 9.91
C TRP A 96 -0.68 15.91 10.53
N SER A 97 -0.05 16.00 11.71
CA SER A 97 0.25 17.27 12.42
C SER A 97 -0.90 18.27 12.51
N GLY A 98 -2.15 17.83 12.43
CA GLY A 98 -3.31 18.72 12.41
C GLY A 98 -3.41 19.62 11.17
N LYS A 99 -2.60 19.35 10.13
CA LYS A 99 -2.58 20.07 8.85
C LYS A 99 -3.95 19.93 8.16
N ASP A 100 -4.39 20.97 7.50
CA ASP A 100 -5.52 20.92 6.59
C ASP A 100 -5.07 20.73 5.14
N PHE A 101 -5.93 20.11 4.31
CA PHE A 101 -5.66 19.84 2.90
C PHE A 101 -6.89 20.26 2.08
N GLU A 102 -6.70 20.64 0.83
CA GLU A 102 -7.82 21.00 -0.07
C GLU A 102 -8.75 19.82 -0.32
N ASN A 103 -8.15 18.61 -0.42
CA ASN A 103 -8.86 17.35 -0.61
C ASN A 103 -8.02 16.16 -0.11
N LYS A 104 -8.63 14.97 -0.05
CA LYS A 104 -7.97 13.75 0.44
C LYS A 104 -6.86 13.26 -0.50
N ALA A 105 -6.95 13.52 -1.81
CA ALA A 105 -5.90 13.16 -2.77
C ALA A 105 -4.61 13.97 -2.51
N GLU A 106 -4.72 15.28 -2.23
CA GLU A 106 -3.58 16.11 -1.80
C GLU A 106 -2.97 15.58 -0.50
N CYS A 107 -3.81 15.16 0.45
CA CYS A 107 -3.34 14.56 1.69
C CYS A 107 -2.51 13.29 1.45
N ILE A 108 -3.00 12.39 0.57
CA ILE A 108 -2.28 11.15 0.20
C ILE A 108 -0.94 11.49 -0.44
N ASP A 109 -0.91 12.35 -1.44
CA ASP A 109 0.32 12.74 -2.14
C ASP A 109 1.35 13.36 -1.17
N PHE A 110 0.92 14.33 -0.37
CA PHE A 110 1.78 15.00 0.59
C PHE A 110 2.34 14.05 1.65
N VAL A 111 1.47 13.27 2.31
CA VAL A 111 1.92 12.40 3.42
C VAL A 111 2.82 11.29 2.89
N SER A 112 2.50 10.71 1.73
CA SER A 112 3.35 9.69 1.10
C SER A 112 4.74 10.23 0.78
N SER A 113 4.84 11.47 0.26
CA SER A 113 6.14 12.11 0.02
C SER A 113 6.94 12.27 1.31
N LYS A 114 6.29 12.63 2.43
CA LYS A 114 6.96 12.83 3.73
C LYS A 114 7.36 11.52 4.39
N ILE A 115 6.59 10.46 4.20
CA ILE A 115 6.96 9.12 4.65
C ILE A 115 8.20 8.63 3.88
N ALA A 116 8.22 8.76 2.56
CA ALA A 116 9.37 8.40 1.73
C ALA A 116 10.63 9.17 2.17
N GLU A 117 10.54 10.51 2.25
CA GLU A 117 11.65 11.41 2.52
C GLU A 117 12.22 11.25 3.93
N HIS A 118 11.35 11.15 4.93
CA HIS A 118 11.78 11.28 6.32
C HIS A 118 11.86 9.96 7.09
N TYR A 119 11.09 8.93 6.70
CA TYR A 119 11.02 7.65 7.44
C TYR A 119 11.68 6.49 6.70
N LEU A 120 11.54 6.42 5.37
CA LEU A 120 12.01 5.27 4.60
C LEU A 120 13.35 5.52 3.87
N SER A 121 13.72 6.76 3.62
CA SER A 121 15.05 7.11 3.11
C SER A 121 16.11 6.84 4.17
N ASP A 122 17.24 6.23 3.78
CA ASP A 122 18.35 5.92 4.70
C ASP A 122 18.95 7.21 5.33
N GLU A 123 18.78 8.36 4.68
CA GLU A 123 19.18 9.69 5.18
C GLU A 123 18.01 10.44 5.87
N GLY A 124 16.87 9.79 5.99
CA GLY A 124 15.66 10.40 6.55
C GLY A 124 15.80 10.74 8.02
N LYS A 125 15.31 11.94 8.40
CA LYS A 125 15.40 12.44 9.79
C LYS A 125 14.82 11.49 10.83
N TYR A 126 13.82 10.69 10.45
CA TYR A 126 13.09 9.78 11.32
C TYR A 126 13.30 8.31 10.93
N HIS A 127 14.34 8.04 10.14
CA HIS A 127 14.66 6.69 9.69
C HIS A 127 15.12 5.80 10.85
N ASN A 128 14.42 4.67 11.03
CA ASN A 128 14.76 3.63 12.01
C ASN A 128 14.54 2.22 11.43
N GLY A 129 14.57 2.10 10.10
CA GLY A 129 14.28 0.87 9.35
C GLY A 129 13.09 1.04 8.41
N LYS A 130 12.96 0.10 7.48
CA LYS A 130 11.99 0.17 6.37
C LYS A 130 10.74 -0.68 6.59
N ASN A 131 10.51 -1.15 7.80
CA ASN A 131 9.32 -1.93 8.18
C ASN A 131 8.42 -1.14 9.15
N LEU A 132 7.30 -1.74 9.55
CA LEU A 132 6.33 -1.08 10.45
C LEU A 132 6.95 -0.65 11.78
N SER A 133 7.79 -1.48 12.40
CA SER A 133 8.45 -1.14 13.66
C SER A 133 9.38 0.06 13.50
N GLY A 134 10.17 0.11 12.44
CA GLY A 134 11.05 1.25 12.15
C GLY A 134 10.29 2.55 11.98
N VAL A 135 9.23 2.55 11.20
CA VAL A 135 8.36 3.74 11.01
C VAL A 135 7.69 4.14 12.32
N ASN A 136 7.18 3.17 13.10
CA ASN A 136 6.42 3.42 14.32
C ASN A 136 7.23 4.20 15.37
N ILE A 137 8.53 3.98 15.49
CA ILE A 137 9.39 4.64 16.49
C ILE A 137 9.19 6.15 16.51
N CYS A 138 9.07 6.78 15.35
CA CYS A 138 8.91 8.23 15.22
C CYS A 138 7.53 8.68 14.73
N TYR A 139 6.71 7.79 14.16
CA TYR A 139 5.39 8.12 13.64
C TYR A 139 4.35 8.21 14.75
N ASN A 140 4.23 7.16 15.57
CA ASN A 140 3.25 7.09 16.65
C ASN A 140 3.87 6.76 18.02
N GLY A 141 4.91 5.92 18.04
CA GLY A 141 5.62 5.49 19.25
C GLY A 141 4.87 4.46 20.11
N ASN A 142 3.68 4.03 19.71
CA ASN A 142 2.88 3.06 20.44
C ASN A 142 2.95 1.68 19.78
N VAL A 143 3.43 0.68 20.51
CA VAL A 143 3.55 -0.71 20.03
C VAL A 143 2.23 -1.30 19.48
N PHE A 144 1.09 -0.86 19.98
CA PHE A 144 -0.20 -1.29 19.45
C PHE A 144 -0.49 -0.73 18.05
N TRP A 145 0.12 0.41 17.67
CA TRP A 145 -0.10 1.03 16.38
C TRP A 145 0.40 0.13 15.24
N GLU A 146 1.64 -0.34 15.29
CA GLU A 146 2.19 -1.22 14.25
C GLU A 146 1.41 -2.52 14.10
N THR A 147 0.98 -3.09 15.25
CA THR A 147 0.13 -4.28 15.27
C THR A 147 -1.20 -4.03 14.56
N LYS A 148 -1.84 -2.87 14.79
CA LYS A 148 -3.10 -2.51 14.15
C LYS A 148 -2.94 -2.21 12.66
N VAL A 149 -1.87 -1.55 12.27
CA VAL A 149 -1.57 -1.34 10.84
C VAL A 149 -1.37 -2.68 10.14
N ALA A 150 -0.59 -3.60 10.72
CA ALA A 150 -0.38 -4.94 10.15
C ALA A 150 -1.69 -5.75 10.03
N GLU A 151 -2.57 -5.68 11.04
CA GLU A 151 -3.90 -6.31 11.00
C GLU A 151 -4.76 -5.75 9.85
N ILE A 152 -4.70 -4.44 9.61
CA ILE A 152 -5.46 -3.80 8.53
C ILE A 152 -4.86 -4.13 7.17
N MET A 153 -3.52 -4.15 7.03
CA MET A 153 -2.85 -4.61 5.80
C MET A 153 -3.32 -6.02 5.41
N ALA A 154 -3.25 -6.96 6.36
CA ALA A 154 -3.71 -8.33 6.15
C ALA A 154 -5.20 -8.40 5.81
N MET A 155 -6.03 -7.57 6.44
CA MET A 155 -7.47 -7.52 6.17
C MET A 155 -7.77 -7.00 4.76
N ILE A 156 -7.10 -5.94 4.30
CA ILE A 156 -7.28 -5.39 2.94
C ILE A 156 -6.88 -6.44 1.92
N SER A 157 -5.71 -7.06 2.09
CA SER A 157 -5.19 -8.12 1.23
C SER A 157 -6.16 -9.31 1.13
N ALA A 158 -6.68 -9.82 2.25
CA ALA A 158 -7.65 -10.90 2.27
C ALA A 158 -8.99 -10.56 1.57
N ARG A 159 -9.42 -9.29 1.62
CA ARG A 159 -10.61 -8.82 0.89
C ARG A 159 -10.39 -8.82 -0.62
N ILE A 160 -9.19 -8.40 -1.06
CA ILE A 160 -8.81 -8.43 -2.48
C ILE A 160 -8.90 -9.86 -3.00
N GLU A 161 -8.22 -10.81 -2.36
CA GLU A 161 -8.25 -12.22 -2.76
C GLU A 161 -9.66 -12.79 -2.82
N LYS A 162 -10.45 -12.54 -1.78
CA LYS A 162 -11.84 -13.04 -1.76
C LYS A 162 -12.66 -12.51 -2.93
N SER A 163 -12.41 -11.29 -3.38
CA SER A 163 -13.12 -10.67 -4.50
C SER A 163 -12.70 -11.21 -5.86
N GLU A 164 -11.55 -11.88 -5.95
CA GLU A 164 -11.03 -12.46 -7.19
C GLU A 164 -11.45 -13.93 -7.37
N ASN A 165 -11.73 -14.61 -6.25
CA ASN A 165 -12.10 -16.03 -6.21
C ASN A 165 -13.61 -16.27 -6.12
N GLY A 166 -14.46 -15.25 -6.14
CA GLY A 166 -15.92 -15.30 -6.07
C GLY A 166 -16.58 -14.76 -7.32
#